data_6993cf72b2eb27c975c7d1bae570006e
#
_entry.id   6993cf72b2eb27c975c7d1bae570006e
#
_cell.length_a   1.000
_cell.length_b   1.000
_cell.length_c   1.000
_cell.angle_alpha   90.00
_cell.angle_beta   90.00
_cell.angle_gamma   90.00
#
_symmetry.space_group_name_H-M   'P 1'
#
loop_
_entity.id
_entity.type
_entity.pdbx_description
1 polymer ?
#
loop_
_entity_poly.entity_id
_entity_poly.type
_entity_poly.pdbx_seq_one_letter_code
_entity_poly.pdbx_strand_id
1 'polypeptide(L)'
;MRTTNKKSFFKYYQTVNNNKILIMWDYTPIVKTTTNGGVIETPLASWEEYLFDYIPSFNEIQHVILDYYNQQIENEIKSGCVWKNMNIWLSLENQINFKVIYDLTQQTNGQNLPITLKLNTTENPMYYDFNTVEDVSDFYLTTIKHIQNTLQKGWEKKDSINWNNYKI
;
A
#
# COMPACT_ATOMS: atom_id res chain seq x y z
N MET A 1 -7.26 -12.82 -5.11
CA MET A 1 -6.39 -13.79 -4.36
C MET A 1 -5.10 -13.97 -5.14
N ARG A 2 -3.94 -13.85 -4.47
CA ARG A 2 -2.64 -14.00 -5.15
C ARG A 2 -2.32 -15.45 -5.40
N THR A 3 -2.04 -15.81 -6.66
CA THR A 3 -1.73 -17.16 -7.13
C THR A 3 -0.28 -17.21 -7.63
N THR A 4 0.39 -18.35 -7.42
CA THR A 4 1.73 -18.63 -7.96
C THR A 4 1.68 -19.84 -8.84
N ASN A 5 2.08 -19.71 -10.12
CA ASN A 5 2.05 -20.80 -11.09
C ASN A 5 3.09 -20.58 -12.21
N LYS A 6 3.13 -21.48 -13.21
CA LYS A 6 3.95 -21.29 -14.40
C LYS A 6 3.52 -20.04 -15.17
N LYS A 7 4.47 -19.26 -15.67
CA LYS A 7 4.22 -18.04 -16.47
C LYS A 7 3.23 -18.25 -17.60
N SER A 8 3.22 -19.44 -18.22
CA SER A 8 2.32 -19.79 -19.31
C SER A 8 0.84 -19.87 -18.95
N PHE A 9 0.51 -19.93 -17.65
CA PHE A 9 -0.88 -19.93 -17.18
C PHE A 9 -1.45 -18.50 -17.01
N PHE A 10 -0.60 -17.48 -16.97
CA PHE A 10 -1.09 -16.12 -16.88
C PHE A 10 -1.77 -15.68 -18.18
N LYS A 11 -2.99 -15.20 -18.05
CA LYS A 11 -3.76 -14.50 -19.07
C LYS A 11 -4.55 -13.41 -18.38
N TYR A 12 -4.76 -12.27 -19.05
CA TYR A 12 -5.53 -11.17 -18.46
C TYR A 12 -6.97 -11.57 -18.15
N TYR A 13 -7.55 -12.45 -18.97
CA TYR A 13 -8.81 -13.13 -18.67
C TYR A 13 -8.85 -14.52 -19.27
N GLN A 14 -9.69 -15.38 -18.71
CA GLN A 14 -9.92 -16.76 -19.19
C GLN A 14 -11.36 -17.17 -18.92
N THR A 15 -12.03 -17.73 -19.92
CA THR A 15 -13.30 -18.44 -19.71
C THR A 15 -13.01 -19.77 -19.01
N VAL A 16 -13.59 -19.98 -17.84
CA VAL A 16 -13.38 -21.20 -17.04
C VAL A 16 -14.44 -22.25 -17.34
N ASN A 17 -15.71 -21.84 -17.45
CA ASN A 17 -16.85 -22.64 -17.86
C ASN A 17 -17.81 -21.71 -18.61
N ASN A 18 -18.91 -22.25 -19.19
CA ASN A 18 -19.80 -21.57 -20.14
C ASN A 18 -20.21 -20.12 -19.79
N ASN A 19 -20.10 -19.67 -18.54
CA ASN A 19 -20.45 -18.31 -18.13
C ASN A 19 -19.53 -17.75 -17.03
N LYS A 20 -18.40 -18.39 -16.69
CA LYS A 20 -17.49 -17.91 -15.65
C LYS A 20 -16.23 -17.35 -16.26
N ILE A 21 -15.88 -16.14 -15.84
CA ILE A 21 -14.66 -15.46 -16.29
C ILE A 21 -13.71 -15.28 -15.14
N LEU A 22 -12.50 -15.80 -15.28
CA LEU A 22 -11.37 -15.53 -14.40
C LEU A 22 -10.58 -14.35 -14.97
N ILE A 23 -10.41 -13.30 -14.20
CA ILE A 23 -9.52 -12.19 -14.54
C ILE A 23 -8.25 -12.28 -13.70
N MET A 24 -7.12 -11.86 -14.28
CA MET A 24 -5.79 -11.90 -13.65
C MET A 24 -5.06 -10.58 -13.88
N TRP A 25 -4.37 -10.08 -12.85
CA TRP A 25 -3.60 -8.84 -12.93
C TRP A 25 -2.41 -8.87 -11.96
N ASP A 26 -1.64 -7.79 -11.90
CA ASP A 26 -0.47 -7.64 -11.03
C ASP A 26 0.56 -8.77 -11.22
N TYR A 27 0.84 -9.08 -12.50
CA TYR A 27 1.81 -10.11 -12.88
C TYR A 27 3.21 -9.77 -12.37
N THR A 28 3.81 -10.69 -11.64
CA THR A 28 5.18 -10.56 -11.12
C THR A 28 5.97 -11.83 -11.41
N PRO A 29 7.01 -11.78 -12.26
CA PRO A 29 7.88 -12.93 -12.50
C PRO A 29 8.66 -13.28 -11.22
N ILE A 30 8.79 -14.57 -10.94
CA ILE A 30 9.60 -15.05 -9.83
C ILE A 30 11.02 -15.26 -10.34
N VAL A 31 11.96 -14.58 -9.71
CA VAL A 31 13.39 -14.68 -10.00
C VAL A 31 14.13 -15.34 -8.83
N LYS A 32 15.25 -16.00 -9.12
CA LYS A 32 16.17 -16.49 -8.09
C LYS A 32 17.46 -15.67 -8.15
N THR A 33 17.95 -15.25 -7.00
CA THR A 33 19.27 -14.63 -6.90
C THR A 33 20.31 -15.73 -6.73
N THR A 34 21.36 -15.70 -7.53
CA THR A 34 22.51 -16.62 -7.38
C THR A 34 23.42 -16.15 -6.24
N THR A 35 24.28 -17.05 -5.76
CA THR A 35 25.29 -16.75 -4.71
C THR A 35 26.22 -15.59 -5.10
N ASN A 36 26.39 -15.32 -6.39
CA ASN A 36 27.21 -14.21 -6.92
C ASN A 36 26.38 -12.95 -7.23
N GLY A 37 25.15 -12.83 -6.74
CA GLY A 37 24.29 -11.66 -6.95
C GLY A 37 23.64 -11.57 -8.33
N GLY A 38 23.82 -12.54 -9.22
CA GLY A 38 23.13 -12.62 -10.50
C GLY A 38 21.65 -12.99 -10.33
N VAL A 39 20.80 -12.50 -11.24
CA VAL A 39 19.37 -12.80 -11.25
C VAL A 39 19.07 -13.84 -12.34
N ILE A 40 18.43 -14.95 -11.97
CA ILE A 40 17.96 -15.97 -12.91
C ILE A 40 16.43 -15.96 -12.90
N GLU A 41 15.82 -15.81 -14.07
CA GLU A 41 14.39 -15.97 -14.22
C GLU A 41 13.95 -17.42 -14.01
N THR A 42 12.90 -17.62 -13.25
CA THR A 42 12.25 -18.92 -13.11
C THR A 42 11.08 -19.05 -14.10
N PRO A 43 10.60 -20.28 -14.38
CA PRO A 43 9.38 -20.47 -15.18
C PRO A 43 8.11 -20.08 -14.41
N LEU A 44 8.24 -19.58 -13.17
CA LEU A 44 7.13 -19.24 -12.30
C LEU A 44 6.88 -17.72 -12.27
N ALA A 45 5.64 -17.35 -12.01
CA ALA A 45 5.22 -16.00 -11.72
C ALA A 45 4.09 -16.02 -10.68
N SER A 46 3.83 -14.87 -10.06
CA SER A 46 2.66 -14.66 -9.22
C SER A 46 1.79 -13.57 -9.81
N TRP A 47 0.49 -13.63 -9.56
CA TRP A 47 -0.50 -12.64 -9.96
C TRP A 47 -1.70 -12.66 -9.03
N GLU A 48 -2.51 -11.62 -9.08
CA GLU A 48 -3.81 -11.60 -8.45
C GLU A 48 -4.87 -12.14 -9.41
N GLU A 49 -5.93 -12.74 -8.86
CA GLU A 49 -7.03 -13.29 -9.66
C GLU A 49 -8.39 -13.11 -8.96
N TYR A 50 -9.43 -12.95 -9.77
CA TYR A 50 -10.81 -12.90 -9.34
C TYR A 50 -11.71 -13.65 -10.33
N LEU A 51 -12.58 -14.51 -9.79
CA LEU A 51 -13.53 -15.30 -10.58
C LEU A 51 -14.92 -14.68 -10.51
N PHE A 52 -15.45 -14.29 -11.68
CA PHE A 52 -16.85 -13.95 -11.85
C PHE A 52 -17.66 -15.21 -12.19
N ASP A 53 -18.81 -15.38 -11.55
CA ASP A 53 -19.74 -16.47 -11.84
C ASP A 53 -20.63 -16.21 -13.08
N TYR A 54 -20.38 -15.12 -13.79
CA TYR A 54 -21.05 -14.63 -14.99
C TYR A 54 -20.07 -13.90 -15.89
N ILE A 55 -20.51 -13.46 -17.07
CA ILE A 55 -19.71 -12.61 -17.97
C ILE A 55 -19.82 -11.17 -17.46
N PRO A 56 -18.76 -10.60 -16.85
CA PRO A 56 -18.81 -9.26 -16.30
C PRO A 56 -18.77 -8.19 -17.39
N SER A 57 -19.37 -7.04 -17.11
CA SER A 57 -19.11 -5.83 -17.87
C SER A 57 -17.68 -5.33 -17.66
N PHE A 58 -17.20 -4.54 -18.60
CA PHE A 58 -15.87 -3.91 -18.48
C PHE A 58 -15.74 -3.05 -17.21
N ASN A 59 -16.80 -2.33 -16.82
CA ASN A 59 -16.82 -1.52 -15.61
C ASN A 59 -16.68 -2.36 -14.33
N GLU A 60 -17.29 -3.54 -14.27
CA GLU A 60 -17.14 -4.45 -13.12
C GLU A 60 -15.71 -4.96 -12.99
N ILE A 61 -15.06 -5.29 -14.12
CA ILE A 61 -13.65 -5.68 -14.13
C ILE A 61 -12.77 -4.54 -13.61
N GLN A 62 -12.98 -3.33 -14.12
CA GLN A 62 -12.24 -2.14 -13.66
C GLN A 62 -12.42 -1.93 -12.15
N HIS A 63 -13.64 -2.06 -11.65
CA HIS A 63 -13.95 -1.88 -10.25
C HIS A 63 -13.16 -2.85 -9.36
N VAL A 64 -13.19 -4.14 -9.68
CA VAL A 64 -12.45 -5.17 -8.92
C VAL A 64 -10.95 -4.89 -8.88
N ILE A 65 -10.35 -4.55 -10.02
CA ILE A 65 -8.90 -4.29 -10.09
C ILE A 65 -8.54 -3.00 -9.35
N LEU A 66 -9.31 -1.91 -9.52
CA LEU A 66 -9.05 -0.65 -8.85
C LEU A 66 -9.26 -0.74 -7.35
N ASP A 67 -10.28 -1.45 -6.87
CA ASP A 67 -10.51 -1.69 -5.44
C ASP A 67 -9.36 -2.45 -4.80
N TYR A 68 -8.82 -3.45 -5.49
CA TYR A 68 -7.62 -4.14 -5.02
C TYR A 68 -6.47 -3.15 -4.78
N TYR A 69 -6.14 -2.29 -5.75
CA TYR A 69 -5.07 -1.31 -5.59
C TYR A 69 -5.38 -0.25 -4.52
N ASN A 70 -6.64 0.18 -4.40
CA ASN A 70 -7.06 1.09 -3.33
C ASN A 70 -6.84 0.47 -1.95
N GLN A 71 -7.19 -0.80 -1.76
CA GLN A 71 -6.95 -1.53 -0.52
C GLN A 71 -5.44 -1.69 -0.23
N GLN A 72 -4.62 -1.96 -1.25
CA GLN A 72 -3.16 -2.03 -1.07
C GLN A 72 -2.60 -0.68 -0.61
N ILE A 73 -3.01 0.42 -1.23
CA ILE A 73 -2.60 1.78 -0.83
C ILE A 73 -3.00 2.06 0.62
N GLU A 74 -4.25 1.78 0.98
CA GLU A 74 -4.76 2.01 2.32
C GLU A 74 -4.01 1.19 3.37
N ASN A 75 -3.76 -0.09 3.09
CA ASN A 75 -3.01 -0.97 3.99
C ASN A 75 -1.55 -0.51 4.15
N GLU A 76 -0.91 -0.09 3.07
CA GLU A 76 0.47 0.44 3.09
C GLU A 76 0.55 1.74 3.90
N ILE A 77 -0.42 2.66 3.73
CA ILE A 77 -0.50 3.87 4.57
C ILE A 77 -0.67 3.49 6.04
N LYS A 78 -1.61 2.60 6.35
CA LYS A 78 -1.89 2.17 7.74
C LYS A 78 -0.72 1.45 8.39
N SER A 79 0.06 0.68 7.62
CA SER A 79 1.27 0.02 8.13
C SER A 79 2.27 1.03 8.70
N GLY A 80 2.24 2.26 8.18
CA GLY A 80 2.95 3.40 8.72
C GLY A 80 4.40 3.48 8.29
N CYS A 81 5.17 4.26 9.02
CA CYS A 81 6.57 4.56 8.73
C CYS A 81 7.44 4.45 9.97
N VAL A 82 8.75 4.59 9.79
CA VAL A 82 9.71 4.65 10.89
C VAL A 82 10.18 6.09 11.08
N TRP A 83 10.15 6.57 12.32
CA TRP A 83 10.72 7.84 12.75
C TRP A 83 11.59 7.64 13.99
N LYS A 84 12.82 8.10 13.97
CA LYS A 84 13.82 7.92 15.07
C LYS A 84 13.88 6.46 15.59
N ASN A 85 13.87 5.48 14.70
CA ASN A 85 13.82 4.03 14.99
C ASN A 85 12.55 3.53 15.71
N MET A 86 11.49 4.32 15.73
CA MET A 86 10.18 3.93 16.25
C MET A 86 9.19 3.74 15.11
N ASN A 87 8.38 2.69 15.20
CA ASN A 87 7.31 2.46 14.24
C ASN A 87 6.13 3.40 14.53
N ILE A 88 5.65 4.06 13.50
CA ILE A 88 4.53 5.01 13.58
C ILE A 88 3.36 4.41 12.80
N TRP A 89 2.36 3.92 13.51
CA TRP A 89 1.16 3.41 12.89
C TRP A 89 0.23 4.55 12.45
N LEU A 90 -0.17 4.54 11.17
CA LEU A 90 -0.95 5.60 10.55
C LEU A 90 -2.42 5.20 10.32
N SER A 91 -3.10 4.73 11.38
CA SER A 91 -4.56 4.66 11.33
C SER A 91 -5.15 6.05 11.07
N LEU A 92 -6.39 6.12 10.57
CA LEU A 92 -7.05 7.39 10.32
C LEU A 92 -7.11 8.27 11.59
N GLU A 93 -7.39 7.66 12.74
CA GLU A 93 -7.40 8.34 14.04
C GLU A 93 -6.04 8.95 14.37
N ASN A 94 -4.96 8.20 14.19
CA ASN A 94 -3.60 8.69 14.43
C ASN A 94 -3.22 9.82 13.47
N GLN A 95 -3.58 9.71 12.20
CA GLN A 95 -3.34 10.77 11.22
C GLN A 95 -4.01 12.08 11.64
N ILE A 96 -5.26 12.03 12.10
CA ILE A 96 -6.00 13.18 12.60
C ILE A 96 -5.35 13.72 13.87
N ASN A 97 -5.02 12.88 14.85
CA ASN A 97 -4.40 13.28 16.10
C ASN A 97 -3.04 13.95 15.87
N PHE A 98 -2.21 13.39 14.99
CA PHE A 98 -0.90 13.98 14.66
C PHE A 98 -1.05 15.33 13.97
N LYS A 99 -2.05 15.47 13.09
CA LYS A 99 -2.35 16.77 12.48
C LYS A 99 -2.79 17.80 13.51
N VAL A 100 -3.69 17.44 14.42
CA VAL A 100 -4.15 18.34 15.49
C VAL A 100 -2.99 18.79 16.38
N ILE A 101 -2.12 17.87 16.77
CA ILE A 101 -0.92 18.18 17.56
C ILE A 101 -0.01 19.14 16.80
N TYR A 102 0.27 18.87 15.53
CA TYR A 102 1.09 19.73 14.69
C TYR A 102 0.48 21.13 14.55
N ASP A 103 -0.80 21.23 14.17
CA ASP A 103 -1.48 22.52 13.99
C ASP A 103 -1.49 23.33 15.29
N LEU A 104 -1.81 22.70 16.42
CA LEU A 104 -1.82 23.37 17.72
C LEU A 104 -0.42 23.88 18.11
N THR A 105 0.60 23.04 17.89
CA THR A 105 1.99 23.41 18.20
C THR A 105 2.45 24.61 17.36
N GLN A 106 2.09 24.63 16.06
CA GLN A 106 2.41 25.78 15.20
C GLN A 106 1.65 27.05 15.62
N GLN A 107 0.34 26.94 15.88
CA GLN A 107 -0.49 28.09 16.27
C GLN A 107 -0.09 28.71 17.60
N THR A 108 0.40 27.89 18.54
CA THR A 108 0.79 28.36 19.89
C THR A 108 2.29 28.68 20.01
N ASN A 109 3.06 28.51 18.91
CA ASN A 109 4.53 28.59 18.95
C ASN A 109 5.12 27.71 20.06
N GLY A 110 4.58 26.50 20.24
CA GLY A 110 5.06 25.49 21.17
C GLY A 110 4.63 25.66 22.62
N GLN A 111 3.70 26.59 22.95
CA GLN A 111 3.22 26.80 24.35
C GLN A 111 2.46 25.55 24.87
N ASN A 112 2.01 24.65 24.01
CA ASN A 112 1.35 23.39 24.36
C ASN A 112 2.34 22.24 24.66
N LEU A 113 3.63 22.48 24.55
CA LEU A 113 4.68 21.46 24.81
C LEU A 113 5.07 21.46 26.31
N PRO A 114 5.51 20.32 26.86
CA PRO A 114 5.74 19.04 26.15
C PRO A 114 4.45 18.24 25.87
N ILE A 115 4.48 17.40 24.81
CA ILE A 115 3.43 16.43 24.50
C ILE A 115 4.05 15.05 24.44
N THR A 116 3.45 14.08 25.15
CA THR A 116 3.86 12.69 25.11
C THR A 116 3.00 11.89 24.12
N LEU A 117 3.62 11.18 23.19
CA LEU A 117 2.93 10.19 22.35
C LEU A 117 3.43 8.78 22.68
N LYS A 118 2.47 7.84 22.62
CA LYS A 118 2.77 6.41 22.65
C LYS A 118 2.99 5.94 21.20
N LEU A 119 4.19 5.50 20.92
CA LEU A 119 4.66 5.07 19.60
C LEU A 119 5.09 3.59 19.65
N ASN A 120 5.54 3.07 18.50
CA ASN A 120 6.01 1.71 18.30
C ASN A 120 4.87 0.66 18.35
N THR A 121 5.17 -0.62 18.62
CA THR A 121 4.18 -1.70 18.59
C THR A 121 3.45 -1.84 19.93
N THR A 122 2.32 -2.56 19.92
CA THR A 122 1.55 -2.85 21.13
C THR A 122 2.35 -3.68 22.14
N GLU A 123 3.18 -4.60 21.63
CA GLU A 123 4.00 -5.50 22.45
C GLU A 123 5.24 -4.80 23.01
N ASN A 124 5.70 -3.74 22.34
CA ASN A 124 6.89 -2.98 22.76
C ASN A 124 6.64 -1.48 22.61
N PRO A 125 5.73 -0.89 23.41
CA PRO A 125 5.40 0.52 23.32
C PRO A 125 6.55 1.41 23.79
N MET A 126 6.74 2.52 23.11
CA MET A 126 7.66 3.58 23.49
C MET A 126 6.90 4.90 23.68
N TYR A 127 7.23 5.62 24.73
CA TYR A 127 6.69 6.96 24.98
C TYR A 127 7.74 7.98 24.59
N TYR A 128 7.36 8.90 23.73
CA TYR A 128 8.24 9.96 23.27
C TYR A 128 7.68 11.34 23.66
N ASP A 129 8.50 12.13 24.34
CA ASP A 129 8.16 13.48 24.77
C ASP A 129 8.64 14.48 23.72
N PHE A 130 7.71 15.10 23.05
CA PHE A 130 7.97 16.20 22.12
C PHE A 130 8.16 17.48 22.93
N ASN A 131 9.37 18.00 22.94
CA ASN A 131 9.74 19.19 23.73
C ASN A 131 9.89 20.44 22.87
N THR A 132 9.99 20.30 21.54
CA THR A 132 10.24 21.42 20.62
C THR A 132 9.29 21.41 19.44
N VAL A 133 9.05 22.58 18.85
CA VAL A 133 8.26 22.75 17.63
C VAL A 133 8.89 21.98 16.47
N GLU A 134 10.22 21.97 16.41
CA GLU A 134 11.00 21.28 15.37
C GLU A 134 10.78 19.77 15.42
N ASP A 135 10.77 19.17 16.62
CA ASP A 135 10.52 17.73 16.79
C ASP A 135 9.12 17.33 16.31
N VAL A 136 8.10 18.11 16.69
CA VAL A 136 6.72 17.89 16.22
C VAL A 136 6.63 18.03 14.71
N SER A 137 7.30 19.03 14.15
CA SER A 137 7.30 19.29 12.71
C SER A 137 7.99 18.17 11.94
N ASP A 138 9.16 17.73 12.36
CA ASP A 138 9.90 16.62 11.73
C ASP A 138 9.11 15.32 11.78
N PHE A 139 8.50 15.01 12.92
CA PHE A 139 7.60 13.85 13.07
C PHE A 139 6.43 13.90 12.09
N TYR A 140 5.68 15.00 12.10
CA TYR A 140 4.49 15.15 11.26
C TYR A 140 4.85 15.13 9.76
N LEU A 141 5.89 15.86 9.35
CA LEU A 141 6.33 15.88 7.95
C LEU A 141 6.81 14.51 7.47
N THR A 142 7.42 13.70 8.35
CA THR A 142 7.80 12.31 8.03
C THR A 142 6.56 11.47 7.73
N THR A 143 5.50 11.59 8.54
CA THR A 143 4.25 10.84 8.32
C THR A 143 3.55 11.26 7.03
N ILE A 144 3.46 12.57 6.75
CA ILE A 144 2.85 13.10 5.52
C ILE A 144 3.63 12.66 4.29
N LYS A 145 4.97 12.70 4.34
CA LYS A 145 5.82 12.25 3.23
C LYS A 145 5.60 10.77 2.91
N HIS A 146 5.45 9.91 3.93
CA HIS A 146 5.11 8.50 3.73
C HIS A 146 3.76 8.35 3.02
N ILE A 147 2.71 9.04 3.50
CA ILE A 147 1.38 8.99 2.89
C ILE A 147 1.43 9.43 1.42
N GLN A 148 2.04 10.57 1.13
CA GLN A 148 2.15 11.11 -0.23
C GLN A 148 2.90 10.15 -1.17
N ASN A 149 4.03 9.61 -0.74
CA ASN A 149 4.81 8.66 -1.53
C ASN A 149 4.03 7.38 -1.81
N THR A 150 3.27 6.87 -0.83
CA THR A 150 2.43 5.68 -0.99
C THR A 150 1.28 5.93 -1.98
N LEU A 151 0.61 7.07 -1.87
CA LEU A 151 -0.43 7.49 -2.82
C LEU A 151 0.13 7.60 -4.24
N GLN A 152 1.26 8.28 -4.42
CA GLN A 152 1.88 8.46 -5.73
C GLN A 152 2.23 7.11 -6.37
N LYS A 153 2.89 6.21 -5.64
CA LYS A 153 3.21 4.86 -6.14
C LYS A 153 1.95 4.07 -6.52
N GLY A 154 0.88 4.21 -5.75
CA GLY A 154 -0.39 3.55 -6.04
C GLY A 154 -1.07 4.11 -7.29
N TRP A 155 -1.03 5.42 -7.51
CA TRP A 155 -1.55 6.06 -8.73
C TRP A 155 -0.75 5.63 -9.96
N GLU A 156 0.58 5.65 -9.90
CA GLU A 156 1.44 5.18 -10.99
C GLU A 156 1.10 3.73 -11.40
N LYS A 157 0.86 2.84 -10.42
CA LYS A 157 0.42 1.48 -10.71
C LYS A 157 -0.93 1.44 -11.42
N LYS A 158 -1.92 2.19 -10.94
CA LYS A 158 -3.26 2.24 -11.56
C LYS A 158 -3.23 2.83 -12.97
N ASP A 159 -2.45 3.88 -13.17
CA ASP A 159 -2.30 4.55 -14.46
C ASP A 159 -1.54 3.68 -15.49
N SER A 160 -0.69 2.76 -15.02
CA SER A 160 0.03 1.83 -15.89
C SER A 160 -0.82 0.66 -16.42
N ILE A 161 -2.06 0.50 -15.96
CA ILE A 161 -2.92 -0.61 -16.37
C ILE A 161 -3.35 -0.44 -17.83
N ASN A 162 -2.98 -1.41 -18.67
CA ASN A 162 -3.49 -1.44 -20.04
C ASN A 162 -4.89 -2.10 -20.09
N TRP A 163 -5.91 -1.26 -20.01
CA TRP A 163 -7.31 -1.70 -19.99
C TRP A 163 -7.77 -2.42 -21.26
N ASN A 164 -7.06 -2.29 -22.38
CA ASN A 164 -7.39 -3.05 -23.61
C ASN A 164 -7.22 -4.56 -23.42
N ASN A 165 -6.39 -4.97 -22.47
CA ASN A 165 -6.20 -6.38 -22.14
C ASN A 165 -7.41 -7.04 -21.47
N TYR A 166 -8.38 -6.25 -21.01
CA TYR A 166 -9.56 -6.70 -20.25
C TYR A 166 -10.89 -6.48 -21.01
N LYS A 167 -10.84 -6.12 -22.28
CA LYS A 167 -12.02 -6.05 -23.13
C LYS A 167 -12.39 -7.45 -23.58
N ILE A 168 -13.45 -8.00 -22.98
CA ILE A 168 -14.01 -9.34 -23.26
C ILE A 168 -15.01 -9.26 -24.39
#